data_227144d6bfe045c1eafb0ffd53991480
#
_entry.id   227144d6bfe045c1eafb0ffd53991480
#
_cell.length_a   1.000
_cell.length_b   1.000
_cell.length_c   1.000
_cell.angle_alpha   90.00
_cell.angle_beta   90.00
_cell.angle_gamma   90.00
#
_symmetry.space_group_name_H-M   'P 1'
#
loop_
_entity.id
_entity.type
_entity.pdbx_description
1 polymer ?
#
loop_
_entity_poly.entity_id
_entity_poly.type
_entity_poly.pdbx_seq_one_letter_code
_entity_poly.pdbx_strand_id
1 'polypeptide(L)'
;RSEIESIKTFAFFFVMLPTKIGLKGTVSPFTWGFSLTMVHKIAYVVLMLGLAFYLSRRWSVNAGIFVILFAIFYYFGLTGLPWPALLLIYSYGAYQVGGVRLGFGTLLGLGFIVITGIWSEAMLSVYVCGIAVVISFALGSAIGIWAAHNETVSAVVRPINDTLQTMPLFVILIPFVMLFKIGDFTALLAIIAYAIVPAIRYSEHGLRNVPETVVEAAQMMGSTRSQLLWQVKIPLALPIMMLGLNQTIMYGIAMLVIAALVGTNGLEQVVYIGLS
;
A
#
# COMPACT_ATOMS: atom_id res chain seq x y z
N ARG A 1 10.24 -5.56 31.66
CA ARG A 1 11.20 -4.72 30.91
C ARG A 1 11.95 -5.53 29.84
N SER A 2 12.41 -6.74 30.18
CA SER A 2 13.15 -7.64 29.25
C SER A 2 12.32 -8.08 28.03
N GLU A 3 11.04 -8.38 28.20
CA GLU A 3 10.16 -8.77 27.09
C GLU A 3 9.91 -7.63 26.11
N ILE A 4 9.73 -6.40 26.61
CA ILE A 4 9.56 -5.20 25.78
C ILE A 4 10.84 -4.91 24.99
N GLU A 5 12.01 -5.14 25.55
CA GLU A 5 13.29 -4.99 24.85
C GLU A 5 13.46 -6.06 23.76
N SER A 6 13.05 -7.28 24.03
CA SER A 6 13.08 -8.37 23.03
C SER A 6 12.17 -8.09 21.85
N ILE A 7 10.93 -7.60 22.08
CA ILE A 7 9.99 -7.18 21.04
C ILE A 7 10.55 -6.01 20.23
N LYS A 8 11.16 -5.02 20.88
CA LYS A 8 11.80 -3.88 20.21
C LYS A 8 12.98 -4.34 19.35
N THR A 9 13.80 -5.26 19.84
CA THR A 9 14.95 -5.80 19.09
C THR A 9 14.47 -6.60 17.89
N PHE A 10 13.47 -7.45 18.04
CA PHE A 10 12.86 -8.20 16.94
C PHE A 10 12.27 -7.27 15.88
N ALA A 11 11.45 -6.31 16.29
CA ALA A 11 10.86 -5.33 15.38
C ALA A 11 11.93 -4.47 14.68
N PHE A 12 13.01 -4.13 15.38
CA PHE A 12 14.13 -3.39 14.79
C PHE A 12 14.79 -4.18 13.66
N PHE A 13 15.17 -5.44 13.90
CA PHE A 13 15.92 -6.22 12.91
C PHE A 13 15.05 -6.73 11.77
N PHE A 14 13.82 -7.15 12.01
CA PHE A 14 12.99 -7.80 11.00
C PHE A 14 12.04 -6.87 10.26
N VAL A 15 11.66 -5.75 10.85
CA VAL A 15 10.69 -4.82 10.25
C VAL A 15 11.31 -3.44 10.04
N MET A 16 11.84 -2.82 11.09
CA MET A 16 12.31 -1.43 11.04
C MET A 16 13.56 -1.26 10.17
N LEU A 17 14.54 -2.16 10.28
CA LEU A 17 15.79 -2.05 9.52
C LEU A 17 15.57 -2.23 8.01
N PRO A 18 14.90 -3.29 7.53
CA PRO A 18 14.60 -3.45 6.11
C PRO A 18 13.78 -2.29 5.53
N THR A 19 12.80 -1.79 6.28
CA THR A 19 11.95 -0.68 5.83
C THR A 19 12.70 0.65 5.82
N LYS A 20 13.56 0.91 6.81
CA LYS A 20 14.46 2.08 6.80
C LYS A 20 15.46 2.03 5.64
N ILE A 21 15.96 0.86 5.31
CA ILE A 21 16.85 0.67 4.15
C ILE A 21 16.08 0.96 2.86
N GLY A 22 14.87 0.43 2.72
CA GLY A 22 13.99 0.69 1.59
C GLY A 22 13.66 2.17 1.45
N LEU A 23 13.23 2.82 2.52
CA LEU A 23 12.94 4.26 2.54
C LEU A 23 14.16 5.12 2.22
N LYS A 24 15.33 4.84 2.81
CA LYS A 24 16.58 5.53 2.45
C LYS A 24 17.00 5.27 1.01
N GLY A 25 16.83 4.05 0.52
CA GLY A 25 17.10 3.70 -0.87
C GLY A 25 16.22 4.44 -1.86
N THR A 26 15.01 4.84 -1.47
CA THR A 26 14.09 5.60 -2.33
C THR A 26 14.39 7.10 -2.35
N VAL A 27 14.89 7.64 -1.25
CA VAL A 27 15.31 9.06 -1.16
C VAL A 27 16.72 9.24 -1.72
N SER A 28 17.59 8.23 -1.62
CA SER A 28 18.96 8.27 -2.12
C SER A 28 19.39 6.88 -2.55
N PRO A 29 19.17 6.50 -3.82
CA PRO A 29 19.40 5.15 -4.33
C PRO A 29 20.85 4.67 -4.20
N PHE A 30 21.80 5.56 -3.94
CA PHE A 30 23.21 5.24 -3.74
C PHE A 30 23.63 5.09 -2.27
N THR A 31 22.75 5.39 -1.31
CA THR A 31 23.01 5.29 0.12
C THR A 31 22.23 4.17 0.82
N TRP A 32 22.21 3.00 0.22
CA TRP A 32 21.87 1.80 0.98
C TRP A 32 22.97 1.64 2.03
N GLY A 33 22.65 1.80 3.29
CA GLY A 33 23.60 1.76 4.41
C GLY A 33 24.21 0.38 4.68
N PHE A 34 23.92 -0.60 3.80
CA PHE A 34 24.68 -1.82 3.60
C PHE A 34 25.25 -1.76 2.18
N SER A 35 26.54 -2.03 2.05
CA SER A 35 27.16 -2.34 0.76
C SER A 35 26.48 -3.61 0.24
N LEU A 36 25.34 -3.47 -0.43
CA LEU A 36 24.73 -4.56 -1.17
C LEU A 36 25.75 -5.00 -2.20
N THR A 37 26.39 -6.13 -1.93
CA THR A 37 27.30 -6.76 -2.87
C THR A 37 26.55 -6.99 -4.18
N MET A 38 27.28 -6.99 -5.30
CA MET A 38 26.72 -7.29 -6.65
C MET A 38 25.80 -8.51 -6.63
N VAL A 39 26.10 -9.50 -5.78
CA VAL A 39 25.32 -10.73 -5.61
C VAL A 39 23.87 -10.45 -5.16
N HIS A 40 23.65 -9.56 -4.20
CA HIS A 40 22.32 -9.21 -3.74
C HIS A 40 21.49 -8.47 -4.80
N LYS A 41 22.14 -7.60 -5.59
CA LYS A 41 21.47 -6.89 -6.70
C LYS A 41 21.06 -7.87 -7.80
N ILE A 42 21.94 -8.79 -8.16
CA ILE A 42 21.65 -9.85 -9.14
C ILE A 42 20.52 -10.75 -8.63
N ALA A 43 20.60 -11.18 -7.36
CA ALA A 43 19.56 -12.02 -6.75
C ALA A 43 18.19 -11.32 -6.76
N TYR A 44 18.12 -10.02 -6.45
CA TYR A 44 16.90 -9.22 -6.54
C TYR A 44 16.33 -9.20 -7.96
N VAL A 45 17.15 -8.90 -8.95
CA VAL A 45 16.71 -8.85 -10.37
C VAL A 45 16.22 -10.21 -10.84
N VAL A 46 16.95 -11.28 -10.54
CA VAL A 46 16.56 -12.65 -10.91
C VAL A 46 15.24 -13.04 -10.25
N LEU A 47 15.06 -12.73 -8.95
CA LEU A 47 13.84 -13.02 -8.22
C LEU A 47 12.63 -12.25 -8.78
N MET A 48 12.78 -10.97 -9.08
CA MET A 48 11.70 -10.14 -9.63
C MET A 48 11.35 -10.53 -11.08
N LEU A 49 12.33 -10.84 -11.91
CA LEU A 49 12.09 -11.36 -13.26
C LEU A 49 11.43 -12.75 -13.24
N GLY A 50 11.85 -13.63 -12.31
CA GLY A 50 11.23 -14.93 -12.11
C GLY A 50 9.78 -14.82 -11.67
N LEU A 51 9.49 -13.92 -10.72
CA LEU A 51 8.14 -13.64 -10.24
C LEU A 51 7.27 -13.04 -11.35
N ALA A 52 7.79 -12.09 -12.11
CA ALA A 52 7.10 -11.47 -13.23
C ALA A 52 6.76 -12.49 -14.32
N PHE A 53 7.71 -13.36 -14.66
CA PHE A 53 7.49 -14.45 -15.63
C PHE A 53 6.45 -15.46 -15.13
N TYR A 54 6.52 -15.87 -13.86
CA TYR A 54 5.56 -16.78 -13.23
C TYR A 54 4.14 -16.20 -13.25
N LEU A 55 3.96 -14.95 -12.84
CA LEU A 55 2.65 -14.30 -12.81
C LEU A 55 2.12 -13.99 -14.21
N SER A 56 2.98 -13.65 -15.17
CA SER A 56 2.61 -13.47 -16.57
C SER A 56 2.05 -14.77 -17.16
N ARG A 57 2.64 -15.91 -16.83
CA ARG A 57 2.18 -17.24 -17.28
C ARG A 57 0.91 -17.71 -16.56
N ARG A 58 0.78 -17.38 -15.28
CA ARG A 58 -0.31 -17.91 -14.41
C ARG A 58 -1.58 -17.07 -14.50
N TRP A 59 -1.46 -15.75 -14.61
CA TRP A 59 -2.61 -14.83 -14.55
C TRP A 59 -2.78 -14.03 -15.83
N SER A 60 -1.88 -13.12 -16.13
CA SER A 60 -1.89 -12.33 -17.36
C SER A 60 -0.56 -11.63 -17.60
N VAL A 61 -0.30 -11.24 -18.85
CA VAL A 61 0.89 -10.45 -19.21
C VAL A 61 0.94 -9.13 -18.43
N ASN A 62 -0.22 -8.51 -18.18
CA ASN A 62 -0.32 -7.27 -17.41
C ASN A 62 0.16 -7.43 -15.95
N ALA A 63 -0.07 -8.60 -15.33
CA ALA A 63 0.43 -8.89 -13.99
C ALA A 63 1.97 -8.97 -13.95
N GLY A 64 2.58 -9.56 -14.97
CA GLY A 64 4.04 -9.57 -15.11
C GLY A 64 4.62 -8.17 -15.30
N ILE A 65 4.00 -7.36 -16.16
CA ILE A 65 4.39 -5.95 -16.35
C ILE A 65 4.26 -5.17 -15.03
N PHE A 66 3.17 -5.37 -14.29
CA PHE A 66 2.98 -4.70 -13.00
C PHE A 66 4.10 -5.04 -11.99
N VAL A 67 4.51 -6.31 -11.92
CA VAL A 67 5.63 -6.73 -11.04
C VAL A 67 6.93 -6.07 -11.44
N ILE A 68 7.22 -5.98 -12.74
CA ILE A 68 8.43 -5.31 -13.23
C ILE A 68 8.40 -3.82 -12.89
N LEU A 69 7.28 -3.14 -13.13
CA LEU A 69 7.12 -1.73 -12.80
C LEU A 69 7.23 -1.50 -11.29
N PHE A 70 6.62 -2.37 -10.48
CA PHE A 70 6.72 -2.30 -9.02
C PHE A 70 8.15 -2.54 -8.54
N ALA A 71 8.88 -3.49 -9.14
CA ALA A 71 10.27 -3.76 -8.79
C ALA A 71 11.19 -2.57 -9.12
N ILE A 72 10.98 -1.92 -10.27
CA ILE A 72 11.69 -0.70 -10.66
C ILE A 72 11.36 0.43 -9.69
N PHE A 73 10.07 0.65 -9.41
CA PHE A 73 9.59 1.65 -8.46
C PHE A 73 10.17 1.44 -7.06
N TYR A 74 10.17 0.21 -6.56
CA TYR A 74 10.70 -0.14 -5.26
C TYR A 74 12.22 0.07 -5.17
N TYR A 75 12.96 -0.30 -6.23
CA TYR A 75 14.42 -0.21 -6.26
C TYR A 75 14.91 1.24 -6.42
N PHE A 76 14.33 2.00 -7.34
CA PHE A 76 14.79 3.36 -7.65
C PHE A 76 14.06 4.44 -6.81
N GLY A 77 12.89 4.10 -6.26
CA GLY A 77 12.01 5.07 -5.62
C GLY A 77 11.48 6.11 -6.60
N LEU A 78 10.62 6.98 -6.11
CA LEU A 78 10.10 8.09 -6.92
C LEU A 78 11.09 9.26 -7.02
N THR A 79 11.90 9.47 -5.99
CA THR A 79 12.88 10.55 -5.95
C THR A 79 14.11 10.28 -6.80
N GLY A 80 14.44 9.02 -7.03
CA GLY A 80 15.57 8.61 -7.88
C GLY A 80 15.27 8.60 -9.38
N LEU A 81 13.98 8.71 -9.77
CA LEU A 81 13.60 8.81 -11.17
C LEU A 81 13.61 10.27 -11.63
N PRO A 82 14.02 10.56 -12.87
CA PRO A 82 14.01 11.92 -13.40
C PRO A 82 12.56 12.45 -13.42
N TRP A 83 12.33 13.60 -12.79
CA TRP A 83 11.02 14.23 -12.66
C TRP A 83 10.23 14.35 -13.98
N PRO A 84 10.86 14.64 -15.16
CA PRO A 84 10.11 14.70 -16.42
C PRO A 84 9.49 13.35 -16.80
N ALA A 85 10.18 12.24 -16.52
CA ALA A 85 9.67 10.91 -16.82
C ALA A 85 8.44 10.58 -15.95
N LEU A 86 8.50 10.87 -14.66
CA LEU A 86 7.36 10.69 -13.74
C LEU A 86 6.16 11.55 -14.15
N LEU A 87 6.41 12.81 -14.49
CA LEU A 87 5.37 13.73 -14.94
C LEU A 87 4.65 13.20 -16.18
N LEU A 88 5.41 12.68 -17.16
CA LEU A 88 4.83 12.09 -18.38
C LEU A 88 4.08 10.78 -18.08
N ILE A 89 4.64 9.90 -17.26
CA ILE A 89 4.02 8.61 -16.90
C ILE A 89 2.68 8.83 -16.17
N TYR A 90 2.65 9.70 -15.15
CA TYR A 90 1.42 9.99 -14.42
C TYR A 90 0.37 10.70 -15.28
N SER A 91 0.80 11.67 -16.10
CA SER A 91 -0.12 12.40 -16.99
C SER A 91 -0.68 11.50 -18.08
N TYR A 92 0.14 10.61 -18.66
CA TYR A 92 -0.30 9.63 -19.64
C TYR A 92 -1.23 8.58 -19.01
N GLY A 93 -0.91 8.08 -17.81
CA GLY A 93 -1.80 7.17 -17.08
C GLY A 93 -3.16 7.82 -16.78
N ALA A 94 -3.16 9.06 -16.31
CA ALA A 94 -4.39 9.83 -16.08
C ALA A 94 -5.18 10.06 -17.37
N TYR A 95 -4.50 10.33 -18.48
CA TYR A 95 -5.13 10.45 -19.80
C TYR A 95 -5.83 9.16 -20.22
N GLN A 96 -5.22 8.00 -20.00
CA GLN A 96 -5.81 6.69 -20.35
C GLN A 96 -7.06 6.37 -19.52
N VAL A 97 -7.13 6.83 -18.29
CA VAL A 97 -8.26 6.55 -17.37
C VAL A 97 -9.39 7.57 -17.52
N GLY A 98 -9.08 8.85 -17.62
CA GLY A 98 -10.07 9.94 -17.58
C GLY A 98 -10.01 10.91 -18.76
N GLY A 99 -9.29 10.55 -19.83
CA GLY A 99 -9.19 11.35 -21.05
C GLY A 99 -8.36 12.62 -20.89
N VAL A 100 -8.45 13.49 -21.92
CA VAL A 100 -7.61 14.70 -22.03
C VAL A 100 -7.71 15.63 -20.82
N ARG A 101 -8.90 15.79 -20.25
CA ARG A 101 -9.13 16.69 -19.11
C ARG A 101 -8.35 16.26 -17.87
N LEU A 102 -8.38 14.96 -17.57
CA LEU A 102 -7.67 14.42 -16.42
C LEU A 102 -6.16 14.43 -16.65
N GLY A 103 -5.70 14.03 -17.85
CA GLY A 103 -4.28 14.03 -18.20
C GLY A 103 -3.66 15.41 -18.13
N PHE A 104 -4.35 16.42 -18.68
CA PHE A 104 -3.89 17.81 -18.63
C PHE A 104 -3.93 18.40 -17.21
N GLY A 105 -4.98 18.09 -16.43
CA GLY A 105 -5.05 18.49 -15.03
C GLY A 105 -3.92 17.91 -14.18
N THR A 106 -3.59 16.63 -14.40
CA THR A 106 -2.45 15.96 -13.73
C THR A 106 -1.12 16.62 -14.14
N LEU A 107 -0.94 16.92 -15.43
CA LEU A 107 0.25 17.59 -15.93
C LEU A 107 0.44 18.98 -15.27
N LEU A 108 -0.62 19.77 -15.18
CA LEU A 108 -0.59 21.09 -14.53
C LEU A 108 -0.30 20.97 -13.03
N GLY A 109 -0.97 20.04 -12.32
CA GLY A 109 -0.77 19.85 -10.89
C GLY A 109 0.65 19.40 -10.55
N LEU A 110 1.18 18.41 -11.25
CA LEU A 110 2.56 17.95 -11.07
C LEU A 110 3.57 19.03 -11.50
N GLY A 111 3.30 19.75 -12.60
CA GLY A 111 4.12 20.89 -13.03
C GLY A 111 4.19 21.97 -11.96
N PHE A 112 3.07 22.28 -11.29
CA PHE A 112 3.04 23.23 -10.18
C PHE A 112 3.93 22.76 -9.01
N ILE A 113 3.89 21.47 -8.64
CA ILE A 113 4.75 20.89 -7.60
C ILE A 113 6.25 21.02 -7.96
N VAL A 114 6.60 20.85 -9.25
CA VAL A 114 7.98 21.02 -9.71
C VAL A 114 8.41 22.50 -9.61
N ILE A 115 7.55 23.43 -10.05
CA ILE A 115 7.85 24.87 -10.04
C ILE A 115 8.00 25.40 -8.61
N THR A 116 7.21 24.90 -7.66
CA THR A 116 7.30 25.28 -6.24
C THR A 116 8.51 24.69 -5.52
N GLY A 117 9.24 23.75 -6.14
CA GLY A 117 10.45 23.14 -5.57
C GLY A 117 10.21 22.09 -4.48
N ILE A 118 8.95 21.71 -4.23
CA ILE A 118 8.55 20.71 -3.21
C ILE A 118 8.40 19.29 -3.81
N TRP A 119 9.09 19.02 -4.91
CA TRP A 119 8.98 17.74 -5.63
C TRP A 119 9.43 16.54 -4.80
N SER A 120 10.56 16.69 -4.08
CA SER A 120 11.11 15.60 -3.27
C SER A 120 10.18 15.19 -2.13
N GLU A 121 9.60 16.16 -1.44
CA GLU A 121 8.67 15.98 -0.34
C GLU A 121 7.36 15.35 -0.84
N ALA A 122 6.84 15.84 -1.95
CA ALA A 122 5.63 15.29 -2.58
C ALA A 122 5.84 13.82 -3.01
N MET A 123 6.98 13.50 -3.63
CA MET A 123 7.28 12.13 -4.05
C MET A 123 7.51 11.20 -2.86
N LEU A 124 8.09 11.69 -1.77
CA LEU A 124 8.22 10.92 -0.54
C LEU A 124 6.85 10.58 0.06
N SER A 125 5.95 11.55 0.15
CA SER A 125 4.58 11.32 0.63
C SER A 125 3.83 10.32 -0.22
N VAL A 126 3.89 10.43 -1.54
CA VAL A 126 3.27 9.48 -2.48
C VAL A 126 3.86 8.09 -2.31
N TYR A 127 5.17 7.98 -2.10
CA TYR A 127 5.84 6.70 -1.89
C TYR A 127 5.40 6.04 -0.57
N VAL A 128 5.45 6.76 0.55
CA VAL A 128 5.06 6.23 1.87
C VAL A 128 3.59 5.82 1.87
N CYS A 129 2.71 6.69 1.38
CA CYS A 129 1.28 6.41 1.26
C CYS A 129 1.03 5.23 0.31
N GLY A 130 1.68 5.20 -0.84
CA GLY A 130 1.52 4.14 -1.84
C GLY A 130 1.88 2.76 -1.30
N ILE A 131 3.03 2.64 -0.63
CA ILE A 131 3.45 1.39 0.02
C ILE A 131 2.47 1.00 1.12
N ALA A 132 2.09 1.95 1.98
CA ALA A 132 1.11 1.69 3.04
C ALA A 132 -0.21 1.16 2.49
N VAL A 133 -0.73 1.77 1.43
CA VAL A 133 -1.97 1.37 0.76
C VAL A 133 -1.85 -0.04 0.17
N VAL A 134 -0.76 -0.34 -0.53
CA VAL A 134 -0.54 -1.69 -1.11
C VAL A 134 -0.52 -2.75 -0.03
N ILE A 135 0.22 -2.52 1.07
CA ILE A 135 0.29 -3.46 2.20
C ILE A 135 -1.08 -3.59 2.87
N SER A 136 -1.74 -2.46 3.16
CA SER A 136 -3.06 -2.44 3.80
C SER A 136 -4.11 -3.15 2.96
N PHE A 137 -4.13 -2.92 1.65
CA PHE A 137 -5.09 -3.55 0.77
C PHE A 137 -4.81 -5.06 0.61
N ALA A 138 -3.56 -5.47 0.47
CA ALA A 138 -3.19 -6.88 0.35
C ALA A 138 -3.54 -7.66 1.63
N LEU A 139 -3.10 -7.17 2.80
CA LEU A 139 -3.38 -7.81 4.08
C LEU A 139 -4.87 -7.72 4.44
N GLY A 140 -5.48 -6.55 4.26
CA GLY A 140 -6.88 -6.32 4.57
C GLY A 140 -7.80 -7.17 3.70
N SER A 141 -7.53 -7.29 2.40
CA SER A 141 -8.29 -8.18 1.51
C SER A 141 -8.14 -9.65 1.90
N ALA A 142 -6.94 -10.09 2.25
CA ALA A 142 -6.73 -11.47 2.72
C ALA A 142 -7.53 -11.76 4.00
N ILE A 143 -7.49 -10.87 4.99
CA ILE A 143 -8.27 -10.97 6.24
C ILE A 143 -9.78 -10.91 5.94
N GLY A 144 -10.23 -10.00 5.07
CA GLY A 144 -11.63 -9.87 4.68
C GLY A 144 -12.16 -11.10 3.94
N ILE A 145 -11.36 -11.70 3.05
CA ILE A 145 -11.70 -12.96 2.39
C ILE A 145 -11.82 -14.08 3.43
N TRP A 146 -10.91 -14.14 4.38
CA TRP A 146 -10.99 -15.13 5.46
C TRP A 146 -12.22 -14.94 6.35
N ALA A 147 -12.51 -13.71 6.76
CA ALA A 147 -13.70 -13.35 7.55
C ALA A 147 -15.02 -13.67 6.80
N ALA A 148 -15.04 -13.52 5.47
CA ALA A 148 -16.20 -13.87 4.65
C ALA A 148 -16.54 -15.38 4.68
N HIS A 149 -15.54 -16.24 4.94
CA HIS A 149 -15.71 -17.69 4.96
C HIS A 149 -15.78 -18.29 6.37
N ASN A 150 -15.47 -17.49 7.41
CA ASN A 150 -15.42 -17.99 8.79
C ASN A 150 -16.06 -16.97 9.74
N GLU A 151 -17.24 -17.36 10.29
CA GLU A 151 -18.00 -16.50 11.22
C GLU A 151 -17.22 -16.17 12.49
N THR A 152 -16.38 -17.09 13.00
CA THR A 152 -15.56 -16.85 14.19
C THR A 152 -14.54 -15.74 13.91
N VAL A 153 -13.90 -15.77 12.74
CA VAL A 153 -12.95 -14.72 12.32
C VAL A 153 -13.67 -13.39 12.15
N SER A 154 -14.84 -13.40 11.50
CA SER A 154 -15.66 -12.21 11.33
C SER A 154 -16.09 -11.61 12.67
N ALA A 155 -16.51 -12.45 13.63
CA ALA A 155 -16.91 -12.00 14.97
C ALA A 155 -15.78 -11.32 15.76
N VAL A 156 -14.52 -11.69 15.50
CA VAL A 156 -13.33 -11.06 16.10
C VAL A 156 -12.91 -9.80 15.33
N VAL A 157 -12.90 -9.87 14.02
CA VAL A 157 -12.39 -8.79 13.17
C VAL A 157 -13.31 -7.57 13.18
N ARG A 158 -14.63 -7.75 13.21
CA ARG A 158 -15.60 -6.65 13.18
C ARG A 158 -15.43 -5.68 14.36
N PRO A 159 -15.41 -6.12 15.63
CA PRO A 159 -15.20 -5.19 16.77
C PRO A 159 -13.86 -4.46 16.70
N ILE A 160 -12.81 -5.12 16.23
CA ILE A 160 -11.49 -4.49 16.04
C ILE A 160 -11.58 -3.37 14.99
N ASN A 161 -12.19 -3.64 13.85
CA ASN A 161 -12.40 -2.65 12.79
C ASN A 161 -13.27 -1.47 13.29
N ASP A 162 -14.34 -1.75 14.04
CA ASP A 162 -15.22 -0.73 14.60
C ASP A 162 -14.46 0.16 15.59
N THR A 163 -13.63 -0.44 16.44
CA THR A 163 -12.79 0.29 17.38
C THR A 163 -11.80 1.20 16.63
N LEU A 164 -11.07 0.66 15.65
CA LEU A 164 -10.09 1.45 14.88
C LEU A 164 -10.73 2.62 14.12
N GLN A 165 -11.96 2.48 13.65
CA GLN A 165 -12.67 3.58 12.97
C GLN A 165 -13.21 4.65 13.90
N THR A 166 -13.57 4.28 15.12
CA THR A 166 -14.11 5.24 16.11
C THR A 166 -13.01 5.95 16.89
N MET A 167 -11.79 5.39 16.92
CA MET A 167 -10.66 6.01 17.60
C MET A 167 -10.17 7.26 16.84
N PRO A 168 -9.89 8.36 17.55
CA PRO A 168 -9.22 9.51 16.96
C PRO A 168 -7.85 9.09 16.36
N LEU A 169 -7.51 9.63 15.20
CA LEU A 169 -6.27 9.29 14.47
C LEU A 169 -5.01 9.44 15.33
N PHE A 170 -4.96 10.47 16.18
CA PHE A 170 -3.85 10.70 17.10
C PHE A 170 -3.65 9.57 18.09
N VAL A 171 -4.75 8.97 18.58
CA VAL A 171 -4.69 7.87 19.55
C VAL A 171 -4.06 6.62 18.93
N ILE A 172 -4.31 6.38 17.65
CA ILE A 172 -3.69 5.29 16.89
C ILE A 172 -2.18 5.55 16.73
N LEU A 173 -1.77 6.80 16.54
CA LEU A 173 -0.39 7.18 16.30
C LEU A 173 0.50 7.00 17.54
N ILE A 174 -0.01 7.30 18.75
CA ILE A 174 0.76 7.31 20.00
C ILE A 174 1.50 5.99 20.28
N PRO A 175 0.89 4.80 20.23
CA PRO A 175 1.58 3.54 20.47
C PRO A 175 2.75 3.30 19.50
N PHE A 176 2.59 3.67 18.23
CA PHE A 176 3.67 3.53 17.23
C PHE A 176 4.83 4.46 17.52
N VAL A 177 4.57 5.70 17.95
CA VAL A 177 5.61 6.65 18.37
C VAL A 177 6.37 6.14 19.58
N MET A 178 5.66 5.61 20.57
CA MET A 178 6.29 5.07 21.78
C MET A 178 7.18 3.85 21.49
N LEU A 179 6.80 3.02 20.53
CA LEU A 179 7.55 1.81 20.17
C LEU A 179 8.70 2.08 19.20
N PHE A 180 8.47 2.89 18.18
CA PHE A 180 9.38 3.03 17.03
C PHE A 180 10.05 4.41 16.95
N LYS A 181 9.72 5.32 17.87
CA LYS A 181 10.17 6.72 17.86
C LYS A 181 9.58 7.51 16.68
N ILE A 182 10.01 8.78 16.59
CA ILE A 182 9.60 9.72 15.55
C ILE A 182 10.27 9.37 14.21
N GLY A 183 9.53 9.43 13.10
CA GLY A 183 10.06 9.28 11.73
C GLY A 183 9.11 8.59 10.76
N ASP A 184 9.50 8.55 9.49
CA ASP A 184 8.71 8.03 8.35
C ASP A 184 8.26 6.56 8.52
N PHE A 185 9.06 5.74 9.22
CA PHE A 185 8.70 4.36 9.52
C PHE A 185 7.48 4.26 10.46
N THR A 186 7.46 5.09 11.50
CA THR A 186 6.34 5.16 12.45
C THR A 186 5.07 5.62 11.74
N ALA A 187 5.19 6.62 10.86
CA ALA A 187 4.12 7.08 9.99
C ALA A 187 3.59 5.94 9.10
N LEU A 188 4.48 5.21 8.43
CA LEU A 188 4.10 4.08 7.58
C LEU A 188 3.25 3.05 8.34
N LEU A 189 3.68 2.65 9.54
CA LEU A 189 2.94 1.68 10.36
C LEU A 189 1.57 2.20 10.80
N ALA A 190 1.50 3.46 11.20
CA ALA A 190 0.26 4.10 11.60
C ALA A 190 -0.73 4.21 10.42
N ILE A 191 -0.23 4.56 9.22
CA ILE A 191 -1.02 4.58 8.00
C ILE A 191 -1.57 3.19 7.69
N ILE A 192 -0.73 2.14 7.75
CA ILE A 192 -1.16 0.76 7.52
C ILE A 192 -2.26 0.36 8.51
N ALA A 193 -2.07 0.62 9.81
CA ALA A 193 -3.02 0.23 10.84
C ALA A 193 -4.40 0.89 10.65
N TYR A 194 -4.45 2.10 10.14
CA TYR A 194 -5.71 2.79 9.88
C TYR A 194 -6.31 2.44 8.51
N ALA A 195 -5.49 2.41 7.47
CA ALA A 195 -5.93 2.18 6.11
C ALA A 195 -6.33 0.72 5.81
N ILE A 196 -5.96 -0.23 6.67
CA ILE A 196 -6.34 -1.65 6.51
C ILE A 196 -7.85 -1.88 6.71
N VAL A 197 -8.50 -1.05 7.51
CA VAL A 197 -9.89 -1.23 7.95
C VAL A 197 -10.88 -1.26 6.79
N PRO A 198 -10.92 -0.29 5.87
CA PRO A 198 -11.81 -0.36 4.72
C PRO A 198 -11.48 -1.54 3.80
N ALA A 199 -10.22 -1.91 3.62
CA ALA A 199 -9.84 -3.07 2.81
C ALA A 199 -10.47 -4.36 3.35
N ILE A 200 -10.44 -4.57 4.67
CA ILE A 200 -11.08 -5.73 5.32
C ILE A 200 -12.59 -5.70 5.09
N ARG A 201 -13.24 -4.57 5.40
CA ARG A 201 -14.70 -4.45 5.33
C ARG A 201 -15.26 -4.64 3.93
N TYR A 202 -14.69 -3.96 2.96
CA TYR A 202 -15.18 -4.06 1.58
C TYR A 202 -14.89 -5.43 0.96
N SER A 203 -13.79 -6.09 1.35
CA SER A 203 -13.52 -7.45 0.89
C SER A 203 -14.47 -8.48 1.51
N GLU A 204 -14.72 -8.41 2.83
CA GLU A 204 -15.72 -9.27 3.49
C GLU A 204 -17.11 -9.04 2.92
N HIS A 205 -17.53 -7.77 2.82
CA HIS A 205 -18.84 -7.40 2.32
C HIS A 205 -19.03 -7.83 0.85
N GLY A 206 -18.03 -7.59 0.00
CA GLY A 206 -18.10 -7.98 -1.41
C GLY A 206 -18.29 -9.47 -1.61
N LEU A 207 -17.57 -10.30 -0.86
CA LEU A 207 -17.71 -11.76 -0.96
C LEU A 207 -19.03 -12.29 -0.38
N ARG A 208 -19.54 -11.67 0.69
CA ARG A 208 -20.83 -12.06 1.29
C ARG A 208 -22.02 -11.69 0.41
N ASN A 209 -21.89 -10.67 -0.42
CA ASN A 209 -22.95 -10.20 -1.29
C ASN A 209 -22.93 -10.82 -2.71
N VAL A 210 -22.11 -11.82 -2.95
CA VAL A 210 -22.18 -12.60 -4.19
C VAL A 210 -23.51 -13.35 -4.23
N PRO A 211 -24.30 -13.23 -5.32
CA PRO A 211 -25.61 -13.88 -5.42
C PRO A 211 -25.52 -15.39 -5.20
N GLU A 212 -26.36 -15.91 -4.31
CA GLU A 212 -26.34 -17.32 -3.91
C GLU A 212 -26.68 -18.22 -5.10
N THR A 213 -27.58 -17.79 -5.98
CA THR A 213 -27.93 -18.48 -7.23
C THR A 213 -26.72 -18.77 -8.12
N VAL A 214 -25.74 -17.86 -8.19
CA VAL A 214 -24.52 -18.07 -8.98
C VAL A 214 -23.59 -19.07 -8.27
N VAL A 215 -23.53 -19.00 -6.95
CA VAL A 215 -22.75 -19.94 -6.13
C VAL A 215 -23.29 -21.35 -6.26
N GLU A 216 -24.62 -21.53 -6.16
CA GLU A 216 -25.28 -22.82 -6.32
C GLU A 216 -25.10 -23.39 -7.75
N ALA A 217 -25.27 -22.55 -8.78
CA ALA A 217 -25.05 -22.98 -10.16
C ALA A 217 -23.61 -23.48 -10.38
N ALA A 218 -22.62 -22.79 -9.85
CA ALA A 218 -21.23 -23.22 -9.95
C ALA A 218 -20.96 -24.53 -9.19
N GLN A 219 -21.62 -24.74 -8.04
CA GLN A 219 -21.53 -25.98 -7.28
C GLN A 219 -22.19 -27.15 -8.03
N MET A 220 -23.36 -26.93 -8.64
CA MET A 220 -24.02 -27.93 -9.47
C MET A 220 -23.19 -28.37 -10.68
N MET A 221 -22.35 -27.48 -11.21
CA MET A 221 -21.38 -27.82 -12.26
C MET A 221 -20.13 -28.57 -11.73
N GLY A 222 -20.09 -28.92 -10.44
CA GLY A 222 -18.99 -29.68 -9.86
C GLY A 222 -17.75 -28.84 -9.49
N SER A 223 -17.87 -27.53 -9.33
CA SER A 223 -16.77 -26.66 -8.92
C SER A 223 -16.25 -27.02 -7.54
N THR A 224 -14.93 -27.14 -7.41
CA THR A 224 -14.26 -27.30 -6.10
C THR A 224 -14.36 -25.97 -5.31
N ARG A 225 -14.16 -26.04 -3.97
CA ARG A 225 -14.16 -24.85 -3.10
C ARG A 225 -13.17 -23.79 -3.56
N SER A 226 -12.00 -24.19 -4.03
CA SER A 226 -10.97 -23.27 -4.53
C SER A 226 -11.40 -22.61 -5.86
N GLN A 227 -11.98 -23.38 -6.78
CA GLN A 227 -12.50 -22.84 -8.04
C GLN A 227 -13.66 -21.86 -7.78
N LEU A 228 -14.57 -22.21 -6.87
CA LEU A 228 -15.68 -21.36 -6.47
C LEU A 228 -15.18 -20.01 -5.92
N LEU A 229 -14.12 -20.02 -5.09
CA LEU A 229 -13.54 -18.80 -4.54
C LEU A 229 -12.86 -17.95 -5.62
N TRP A 230 -11.90 -18.53 -6.34
CA TRP A 230 -11.01 -17.77 -7.21
C TRP A 230 -11.62 -17.46 -8.58
N GLN A 231 -12.51 -18.32 -9.10
CA GLN A 231 -13.08 -18.17 -10.45
C GLN A 231 -14.50 -17.58 -10.46
N VAL A 232 -15.19 -17.61 -9.30
CA VAL A 232 -16.58 -17.11 -9.21
C VAL A 232 -16.69 -15.98 -8.20
N LYS A 233 -16.42 -16.25 -6.90
CA LYS A 233 -16.69 -15.26 -5.86
C LYS A 233 -15.81 -14.03 -5.96
N ILE A 234 -14.48 -14.18 -6.08
CA ILE A 234 -13.55 -13.04 -6.15
C ILE A 234 -13.81 -12.17 -7.38
N PRO A 235 -13.95 -12.69 -8.60
CA PRO A 235 -14.27 -11.86 -9.76
C PRO A 235 -15.58 -11.06 -9.63
N LEU A 236 -16.62 -11.67 -9.04
CA LEU A 236 -17.89 -10.98 -8.81
C LEU A 236 -17.82 -9.95 -7.67
N ALA A 237 -17.00 -10.19 -6.65
CA ALA A 237 -16.77 -9.26 -5.55
C ALA A 237 -15.80 -8.12 -5.91
N LEU A 238 -15.01 -8.28 -6.98
CA LEU A 238 -13.95 -7.36 -7.36
C LEU A 238 -14.38 -5.88 -7.46
N PRO A 239 -15.55 -5.54 -8.05
CA PRO A 239 -16.00 -4.15 -8.08
C PRO A 239 -16.15 -3.53 -6.67
N ILE A 240 -16.69 -4.30 -5.72
CA ILE A 240 -16.86 -3.85 -4.33
C ILE A 240 -15.48 -3.77 -3.64
N MET A 241 -14.60 -4.72 -3.89
CA MET A 241 -13.21 -4.68 -3.36
C MET A 241 -12.44 -3.47 -3.91
N MET A 242 -12.67 -3.06 -5.16
CA MET A 242 -12.05 -1.85 -5.74
C MET A 242 -12.57 -0.57 -5.09
N LEU A 243 -13.84 -0.52 -4.67
CA LEU A 243 -14.33 0.56 -3.80
C LEU A 243 -13.58 0.57 -2.46
N GLY A 244 -13.29 -0.61 -1.90
CA GLY A 244 -12.44 -0.77 -0.73
C GLY A 244 -11.03 -0.21 -0.94
N LEU A 245 -10.41 -0.46 -2.08
CA LEU A 245 -9.11 0.13 -2.44
C LEU A 245 -9.18 1.67 -2.46
N ASN A 246 -10.20 2.23 -3.09
CA ASN A 246 -10.39 3.68 -3.12
C ASN A 246 -10.51 4.27 -1.70
N GLN A 247 -11.29 3.64 -0.83
CA GLN A 247 -11.39 4.04 0.58
C GLN A 247 -10.08 3.86 1.34
N THR A 248 -9.33 2.79 1.09
CA THR A 248 -8.00 2.55 1.68
C THR A 248 -7.03 3.68 1.32
N ILE A 249 -7.05 4.17 0.07
CA ILE A 249 -6.25 5.31 -0.36
C ILE A 249 -6.65 6.58 0.42
N MET A 250 -7.95 6.87 0.52
CA MET A 250 -8.45 8.05 1.23
C MET A 250 -8.07 8.03 2.71
N TYR A 251 -8.22 6.87 3.38
CA TYR A 251 -7.80 6.68 4.77
C TYR A 251 -6.29 6.82 4.94
N GLY A 252 -5.52 6.28 3.98
CA GLY A 252 -4.06 6.43 3.96
C GLY A 252 -3.62 7.88 3.89
N ILE A 253 -4.23 8.67 2.99
CA ILE A 253 -3.93 10.10 2.85
C ILE A 253 -4.34 10.87 4.13
N ALA A 254 -5.51 10.58 4.70
CA ALA A 254 -5.95 11.23 5.92
C ALA A 254 -4.98 11.00 7.09
N MET A 255 -4.50 9.75 7.25
CA MET A 255 -3.53 9.42 8.29
C MET A 255 -2.15 10.00 8.00
N LEU A 256 -1.75 10.10 6.72
CA LEU A 256 -0.48 10.71 6.31
C LEU A 256 -0.41 12.19 6.75
N VAL A 257 -1.50 12.95 6.59
CA VAL A 257 -1.56 14.36 7.03
C VAL A 257 -1.30 14.48 8.53
N ILE A 258 -1.87 13.56 9.33
CA ILE A 258 -1.64 13.54 10.78
C ILE A 258 -0.20 13.08 11.13
N ALA A 259 0.40 12.27 10.30
CA ALA A 259 1.77 11.80 10.47
C ALA A 259 2.83 12.92 10.39
N ALA A 260 2.49 14.10 9.86
CA ALA A 260 3.33 15.30 9.96
C ALA A 260 3.77 15.59 11.41
N LEU A 261 2.91 15.32 12.38
CA LEU A 261 3.19 15.53 13.80
C LEU A 261 4.27 14.58 14.36
N VAL A 262 4.59 13.52 13.64
CA VAL A 262 5.67 12.56 13.98
C VAL A 262 6.96 12.86 13.24
N GLY A 263 7.09 14.06 12.64
CA GLY A 263 8.32 14.49 11.99
C GLY A 263 8.66 13.64 10.77
N THR A 264 7.68 13.39 9.91
CA THR A 264 7.89 12.88 8.56
C THR A 264 8.59 13.94 7.72
N ASN A 265 9.28 13.51 6.64
CA ASN A 265 9.98 14.43 5.74
C ASN A 265 9.20 14.71 4.44
N GLY A 266 7.92 14.41 4.41
CA GLY A 266 7.08 14.52 3.23
C GLY A 266 6.38 15.88 3.10
N LEU A 267 5.47 15.96 2.10
CA LEU A 267 4.69 17.15 1.80
C LEU A 267 3.83 17.62 3.01
N GLU A 268 3.34 16.67 3.80
CA GLU A 268 2.57 16.93 5.01
C GLU A 268 3.36 17.76 6.04
N GLN A 269 4.67 17.55 6.12
CA GLN A 269 5.55 18.34 6.99
C GLN A 269 5.72 19.77 6.48
N VAL A 270 5.83 19.93 5.16
CA VAL A 270 5.90 21.30 4.54
C VAL A 270 4.64 22.07 4.83
N VAL A 271 3.46 21.43 4.70
CA VAL A 271 2.16 22.05 5.05
C VAL A 271 2.11 22.41 6.54
N TYR A 272 2.54 21.50 7.41
CA TYR A 272 2.54 21.74 8.86
C TYR A 272 3.42 22.94 9.24
N ILE A 273 4.64 23.02 8.69
CA ILE A 273 5.55 24.15 8.94
C ILE A 273 4.98 25.47 8.39
N GLY A 274 4.30 25.42 7.24
CA GLY A 274 3.69 26.60 6.65
C GLY A 274 2.47 27.15 7.40
N LEU A 275 1.87 26.33 8.30
CA LEU A 275 0.72 26.70 9.14
C LEU A 275 1.12 27.15 10.55
N SER A 276 2.36 26.90 10.99
CA SER A 276 2.89 27.29 12.30
C SER A 276 3.64 28.62 12.25
#